data_d221fa6e2ff82d67dfd2a87a94b7645f
#
_entry.id   d221fa6e2ff82d67dfd2a87a94b7645f
#
_cell.length_a   1.000
_cell.length_b   1.000
_cell.length_c   1.000
_cell.angle_alpha   90.00
_cell.angle_beta   90.00
_cell.angle_gamma   90.00
#
_symmetry.space_group_name_H-M   'P 1'
#
loop_
_entity.id
_entity.type
_entity.pdbx_description
1 polymer ?
#
loop_
_entity_poly.entity_id
_entity_poly.type
_entity_poly.pdbx_seq_one_letter_code
_entity_poly.pdbx_strand_id
1 'polypeptide(L)'
;GKIKPSVEYKFGSKSLYLFSPDDVEKYRNELGIKEHNNNTIKQDFFEFLEERDYSLSYKMSFLLAFIKNVNTIGDAKIDDVLNDYIAFYQDRIDRGLQVDRSTCPYNETMLQDRKAICKNMLTNPFEKFERKRFLYYSKDLSIIAMNQEIILKGIKLRSLFDSPSHEFNSSSFEEKIEILSTLN
;
A
#
# COMPACT_ATOMS: atom_id res chain seq x y z
N GLY A 1 -8.78 21.40 20.94
CA GLY A 1 -7.62 20.67 20.44
C GLY A 1 -6.55 20.53 21.53
N LYS A 2 -5.71 19.52 21.43
CA LYS A 2 -4.67 19.22 22.42
C LYS A 2 -3.39 20.05 22.20
N ILE A 3 -3.21 20.59 20.99
CA ILE A 3 -2.15 21.55 20.66
C ILE A 3 -2.81 22.85 20.28
N LYS A 4 -2.28 23.98 20.80
CA LYS A 4 -2.74 25.31 20.40
C LYS A 4 -2.02 25.71 19.11
N PRO A 5 -2.73 26.22 18.09
CA PRO A 5 -2.07 26.76 16.90
C PRO A 5 -1.24 27.99 17.26
N SER A 6 -0.05 28.10 16.66
CA SER A 6 0.82 29.26 16.78
C SER A 6 0.27 30.44 15.99
N VAL A 7 -0.39 30.16 14.86
CA VAL A 7 -1.02 31.15 13.99
C VAL A 7 -2.34 30.61 13.45
N GLU A 8 -3.36 31.49 13.40
CA GLU A 8 -4.62 31.23 12.71
C GLU A 8 -4.81 32.26 11.60
N TYR A 9 -5.02 31.78 10.37
CA TYR A 9 -5.43 32.59 9.24
C TYR A 9 -6.90 32.33 8.92
N LYS A 10 -7.69 33.40 8.77
CA LYS A 10 -9.10 33.31 8.40
C LYS A 10 -9.29 33.69 6.95
N PHE A 11 -9.96 32.85 6.18
CA PHE A 11 -10.33 33.05 4.80
C PHE A 11 -11.84 32.85 4.65
N GLY A 12 -12.60 33.90 4.81
CA GLY A 12 -14.06 33.81 4.86
C GLY A 12 -14.53 32.90 6.00
N SER A 13 -15.23 31.83 5.68
CA SER A 13 -15.72 30.84 6.66
C SER A 13 -14.71 29.76 7.03
N LYS A 14 -13.53 29.74 6.42
CA LYS A 14 -12.49 28.72 6.66
C LYS A 14 -11.34 29.30 7.49
N SER A 15 -10.81 28.49 8.40
CA SER A 15 -9.60 28.79 9.16
C SER A 15 -8.48 27.84 8.80
N LEU A 16 -7.28 28.36 8.59
CA LEU A 16 -6.04 27.60 8.49
C LEU A 16 -5.25 27.77 9.78
N TYR A 17 -4.87 26.66 10.40
CA TYR A 17 -4.11 26.63 11.63
C TYR A 17 -2.67 26.19 11.35
N LEU A 18 -1.70 26.98 11.79
CA LEU A 18 -0.29 26.62 11.77
C LEU A 18 0.17 26.33 13.19
N PHE A 19 0.98 25.27 13.34
CA PHE A 19 1.53 24.85 14.62
C PHE A 19 3.05 25.02 14.61
N SER A 20 3.63 25.39 15.74
CA SER A 20 5.08 25.41 15.92
C SER A 20 5.64 23.99 15.78
N PRO A 21 6.78 23.79 15.09
CA PRO A 21 7.44 22.49 15.04
C PRO A 21 7.72 21.92 16.44
N ASP A 22 8.15 22.76 17.38
CA ASP A 22 8.47 22.34 18.74
C ASP A 22 7.24 21.84 19.51
N ASP A 23 6.08 22.51 19.34
CA ASP A 23 4.83 22.09 19.98
C ASP A 23 4.32 20.77 19.38
N VAL A 24 4.48 20.57 18.06
CA VAL A 24 4.13 19.31 17.39
C VAL A 24 5.04 18.19 17.88
N GLU A 25 6.36 18.44 17.96
CA GLU A 25 7.34 17.48 18.43
C GLU A 25 7.09 17.06 19.89
N LYS A 26 6.87 18.04 20.77
CA LYS A 26 6.54 17.80 22.16
C LYS A 26 5.29 16.92 22.29
N TYR A 27 4.25 17.25 21.54
CA TYR A 27 3.00 16.51 21.58
C TYR A 27 3.15 15.09 21.00
N ARG A 28 3.96 14.92 19.96
CA ARG A 28 4.33 13.62 19.40
C ARG A 28 4.98 12.74 20.45
N ASN A 29 5.95 13.30 21.19
CA ASN A 29 6.67 12.59 22.24
C ASN A 29 5.76 12.25 23.44
N GLU A 30 4.86 13.15 23.84
CA GLU A 30 3.86 12.88 24.87
C GLU A 30 2.91 11.73 24.51
N LEU A 31 2.63 11.55 23.22
CA LEU A 31 1.78 10.45 22.72
C LEU A 31 2.57 9.17 22.42
N GLY A 32 3.90 9.19 22.54
CA GLY A 32 4.75 8.05 22.17
C GLY A 32 4.70 7.70 20.69
N ILE A 33 4.34 8.68 19.83
CA ILE A 33 4.29 8.47 18.38
C ILE A 33 5.72 8.41 17.84
N LYS A 34 6.09 7.27 17.26
CA LYS A 34 7.40 7.07 16.64
C LYS A 34 7.63 8.09 15.52
N GLU A 35 8.87 8.56 15.41
CA GLU A 35 9.28 9.37 14.28
C GLU A 35 9.37 8.51 13.01
N HIS A 36 8.68 8.92 11.97
CA HIS A 36 8.79 8.34 10.65
C HIS A 36 9.57 9.28 9.74
N ASN A 37 10.80 8.93 9.46
CA ASN A 37 11.70 9.71 8.61
C ASN A 37 12.44 8.78 7.63
N ASN A 38 13.32 9.34 6.81
CA ASN A 38 14.07 8.58 5.82
C ASN A 38 14.98 7.50 6.44
N ASN A 39 15.38 7.63 7.71
CA ASN A 39 16.20 6.62 8.38
C ASN A 39 15.37 5.43 8.87
N THR A 40 14.11 5.65 9.23
CA THR A 40 13.21 4.62 9.76
C THR A 40 12.34 3.99 8.68
N ILE A 41 12.18 4.64 7.51
CA ILE A 41 11.19 4.28 6.47
C ILE A 41 11.25 2.81 6.06
N LYS A 42 12.44 2.21 6.02
CA LYS A 42 12.60 0.79 5.68
C LYS A 42 12.00 -0.11 6.76
N GLN A 43 12.32 0.18 8.02
CA GLN A 43 11.80 -0.58 9.16
C GLN A 43 10.28 -0.39 9.26
N ASP A 44 9.82 0.84 9.08
CA ASP A 44 8.39 1.18 9.07
C ASP A 44 7.63 0.43 7.98
N PHE A 45 8.26 0.23 6.80
CA PHE A 45 7.68 -0.54 5.71
C PHE A 45 7.51 -2.02 6.08
N PHE A 46 8.53 -2.64 6.71
CA PHE A 46 8.40 -4.03 7.16
C PHE A 46 7.37 -4.17 8.28
N GLU A 47 7.39 -3.30 9.29
CA GLU A 47 6.39 -3.28 10.35
C GLU A 47 4.98 -3.17 9.77
N PHE A 48 4.78 -2.28 8.77
CA PHE A 48 3.51 -2.14 8.07
C PHE A 48 3.06 -3.40 7.30
N LEU A 49 4.00 -4.18 6.77
CA LEU A 49 3.67 -5.46 6.11
C LEU A 49 3.34 -6.56 7.13
N GLU A 50 3.96 -6.52 8.30
CA GLU A 50 3.71 -7.45 9.39
C GLU A 50 2.41 -7.13 10.15
N GLU A 51 1.99 -5.87 10.17
CA GLU A 51 0.69 -5.46 10.68
C GLU A 51 -0.42 -6.17 9.90
N ARG A 52 -1.16 -7.07 10.56
CA ARG A 52 -2.28 -7.80 9.98
C ARG A 52 -3.59 -6.98 9.96
N ASP A 53 -3.48 -5.66 9.82
CA ASP A 53 -4.63 -4.76 9.74
C ASP A 53 -5.16 -4.69 8.30
N TYR A 54 -5.73 -5.80 7.82
CA TYR A 54 -6.45 -5.82 6.55
C TYR A 54 -7.68 -6.72 6.64
N SER A 55 -8.81 -6.13 6.32
CA SER A 55 -10.10 -6.84 6.29
C SER A 55 -10.32 -7.61 4.98
N LEU A 56 -9.64 -7.21 3.90
CA LEU A 56 -9.70 -7.80 2.56
C LEU A 56 -8.29 -7.99 1.99
N SER A 57 -8.14 -8.84 0.97
CA SER A 57 -6.86 -9.16 0.33
C SER A 57 -6.22 -7.99 -0.45
N TYR A 58 -6.92 -6.87 -0.61
CA TYR A 58 -6.54 -5.74 -1.48
C TYR A 58 -5.11 -5.25 -1.28
N LYS A 59 -4.67 -5.09 -0.02
CA LYS A 59 -3.31 -4.62 0.31
C LYS A 59 -2.25 -5.56 -0.24
N MET A 60 -2.45 -6.87 -0.08
CA MET A 60 -1.47 -7.87 -0.47
C MET A 60 -1.50 -8.15 -1.98
N SER A 61 -2.69 -8.27 -2.59
CA SER A 61 -2.83 -8.45 -4.03
C SER A 61 -2.27 -7.26 -4.82
N PHE A 62 -2.48 -6.03 -4.31
CA PHE A 62 -1.86 -4.84 -4.89
C PHE A 62 -0.33 -4.88 -4.78
N LEU A 63 0.20 -5.18 -3.59
CA LEU A 63 1.66 -5.24 -3.39
C LEU A 63 2.30 -6.29 -4.29
N LEU A 64 1.66 -7.45 -4.46
CA LEU A 64 2.10 -8.49 -5.39
C LEU A 64 2.18 -8.00 -6.82
N ALA A 65 1.08 -7.40 -7.30
CA ALA A 65 1.02 -6.85 -8.63
C ALA A 65 2.09 -5.76 -8.83
N PHE A 66 2.33 -4.91 -7.82
CA PHE A 66 3.39 -3.91 -7.87
C PHE A 66 4.79 -4.55 -7.96
N ILE A 67 5.11 -5.50 -7.08
CA ILE A 67 6.43 -6.14 -7.02
C ILE A 67 6.74 -6.90 -8.30
N LYS A 68 5.75 -7.52 -8.92
CA LYS A 68 5.91 -8.23 -10.19
C LYS A 68 6.31 -7.30 -11.33
N ASN A 69 5.86 -6.04 -11.29
CA ASN A 69 6.03 -5.07 -12.37
C ASN A 69 7.07 -3.97 -12.08
N VAL A 70 7.59 -3.90 -10.86
CA VAL A 70 8.56 -2.89 -10.49
C VAL A 70 9.90 -3.13 -11.17
N ASN A 71 10.47 -2.06 -11.74
CA ASN A 71 11.79 -2.07 -12.34
C ASN A 71 12.90 -1.85 -11.30
N THR A 72 14.16 -1.82 -11.74
CA THR A 72 15.33 -1.70 -10.88
C THR A 72 15.46 -0.35 -10.17
N ILE A 73 14.78 0.68 -10.66
CA ILE A 73 14.75 2.01 -10.05
C ILE A 73 13.51 2.22 -9.16
N GLY A 74 12.65 1.20 -9.03
CA GLY A 74 11.51 1.23 -8.15
C GLY A 74 10.21 1.72 -8.77
N ASP A 75 10.13 1.84 -10.09
CA ASP A 75 8.97 2.31 -10.82
C ASP A 75 8.21 1.16 -11.47
N ALA A 76 6.88 1.22 -11.45
CA ALA A 76 6.00 0.32 -12.20
C ALA A 76 4.94 1.13 -12.94
N LYS A 77 4.62 0.75 -14.18
CA LYS A 77 3.51 1.34 -14.91
C LYS A 77 2.20 0.94 -14.26
N ILE A 78 1.32 1.91 -14.04
CA ILE A 78 0.04 1.64 -13.39
C ILE A 78 -0.80 0.61 -14.16
N ASP A 79 -0.73 0.62 -15.49
CA ASP A 79 -1.48 -0.32 -16.33
C ASP A 79 -1.01 -1.76 -16.15
N ASP A 80 0.31 -1.99 -15.97
CA ASP A 80 0.86 -3.31 -15.76
C ASP A 80 0.48 -3.83 -14.35
N VAL A 81 0.59 -2.97 -13.34
CA VAL A 81 0.13 -3.28 -11.97
C VAL A 81 -1.36 -3.60 -11.96
N LEU A 82 -2.18 -2.81 -12.65
CA LEU A 82 -3.61 -3.01 -12.74
C LEU A 82 -3.97 -4.32 -13.45
N ASN A 83 -3.24 -4.69 -14.51
CA ASN A 83 -3.44 -5.96 -15.22
C ASN A 83 -3.25 -7.16 -14.27
N ASP A 84 -2.12 -7.19 -13.55
CA ASP A 84 -1.84 -8.28 -12.63
C ASP A 84 -2.78 -8.28 -11.41
N TYR A 85 -3.18 -7.09 -10.95
CA TYR A 85 -4.18 -6.96 -9.88
C TYR A 85 -5.54 -7.53 -10.28
N ILE A 86 -6.01 -7.24 -11.50
CA ILE A 86 -7.25 -7.81 -12.05
C ILE A 86 -7.10 -9.32 -12.26
N ALA A 87 -5.97 -9.75 -12.83
CA ALA A 87 -5.71 -11.17 -13.11
C ALA A 87 -5.74 -12.02 -11.84
N PHE A 88 -5.27 -11.50 -10.71
CA PHE A 88 -5.35 -12.18 -9.42
C PHE A 88 -6.79 -12.53 -9.03
N TYR A 89 -7.72 -11.59 -9.17
CA TYR A 89 -9.12 -11.82 -8.81
C TYR A 89 -9.85 -12.64 -9.87
N GLN A 90 -9.50 -12.47 -11.14
CA GLN A 90 -10.08 -13.26 -12.23
C GLN A 90 -9.72 -14.74 -12.10
N ASP A 91 -8.45 -15.06 -11.81
CA ASP A 91 -8.01 -16.45 -11.57
C ASP A 91 -8.83 -17.11 -10.45
N ARG A 92 -9.12 -16.39 -9.38
CA ARG A 92 -9.95 -16.93 -8.28
C ARG A 92 -11.38 -17.25 -8.73
N ILE A 93 -11.97 -16.37 -9.54
CA ILE A 93 -13.30 -16.61 -10.13
C ILE A 93 -13.27 -17.82 -11.06
N ASP A 94 -12.30 -17.87 -11.98
CA ASP A 94 -12.16 -18.95 -12.97
C ASP A 94 -11.97 -20.31 -12.32
N ARG A 95 -11.31 -20.35 -11.17
CA ARG A 95 -11.11 -21.55 -10.35
C ARG A 95 -12.29 -21.87 -9.42
N GLY A 96 -13.35 -21.07 -9.44
CA GLY A 96 -14.51 -21.24 -8.54
C GLY A 96 -14.19 -20.99 -7.06
N LEU A 97 -13.10 -20.24 -6.78
CA LEU A 97 -12.70 -19.90 -5.43
C LEU A 97 -13.46 -18.65 -4.96
N GLN A 98 -13.63 -18.52 -3.66
CA GLN A 98 -14.14 -17.27 -3.10
C GLN A 98 -13.14 -16.15 -3.39
N VAL A 99 -13.61 -15.08 -4.04
CA VAL A 99 -12.76 -13.95 -4.46
C VAL A 99 -12.09 -13.29 -3.25
N ASP A 100 -12.90 -13.03 -2.22
CA ASP A 100 -12.51 -12.50 -0.92
C ASP A 100 -13.70 -12.68 0.04
N ARG A 101 -13.77 -11.94 1.12
CA ARG A 101 -14.95 -11.90 1.99
C ARG A 101 -16.21 -11.46 1.22
N SER A 102 -17.38 -11.79 1.73
CA SER A 102 -18.69 -11.43 1.12
C SER A 102 -18.89 -9.95 0.87
N THR A 103 -18.13 -9.09 1.57
CA THR A 103 -18.14 -7.62 1.39
C THR A 103 -17.29 -7.14 0.22
N CYS A 104 -16.50 -8.02 -0.40
CA CYS A 104 -15.68 -7.67 -1.56
C CYS A 104 -16.59 -7.42 -2.77
N PRO A 105 -16.51 -6.23 -3.41
CA PRO A 105 -17.32 -5.90 -4.57
C PRO A 105 -16.84 -6.55 -5.86
N TYR A 106 -15.69 -7.21 -5.86
CA TYR A 106 -15.11 -7.78 -7.07
C TYR A 106 -15.85 -9.05 -7.49
N ASN A 107 -16.47 -8.96 -8.64
CA ASN A 107 -17.14 -10.03 -9.35
C ASN A 107 -16.81 -9.91 -10.84
N GLU A 108 -17.26 -10.86 -11.64
CA GLU A 108 -16.98 -10.89 -13.09
C GLU A 108 -17.35 -9.55 -13.77
N THR A 109 -18.53 -8.99 -13.44
CA THR A 109 -18.99 -7.73 -14.03
C THR A 109 -18.10 -6.56 -13.63
N MET A 110 -17.73 -6.43 -12.36
CA MET A 110 -16.89 -5.33 -11.90
C MET A 110 -15.47 -5.47 -12.44
N LEU A 111 -14.92 -6.68 -12.55
CA LEU A 111 -13.56 -6.90 -13.08
C LEU A 111 -13.43 -6.49 -14.56
N GLN A 112 -14.53 -6.43 -15.30
CA GLN A 112 -14.55 -5.89 -16.67
C GLN A 112 -14.52 -4.35 -16.72
N ASP A 113 -14.94 -3.68 -15.64
CA ASP A 113 -14.82 -2.21 -15.55
C ASP A 113 -13.43 -1.78 -15.04
N ARG A 114 -12.48 -1.77 -15.96
CA ARG A 114 -11.09 -1.40 -15.69
C ARG A 114 -10.95 -0.04 -14.97
N LYS A 115 -11.81 0.93 -15.29
CA LYS A 115 -11.78 2.27 -14.66
C LYS A 115 -12.22 2.20 -13.21
N ALA A 116 -13.28 1.46 -12.92
CA ALA A 116 -13.78 1.26 -11.55
C ALA A 116 -12.73 0.54 -10.69
N ILE A 117 -12.11 -0.53 -11.22
CA ILE A 117 -11.04 -1.26 -10.51
C ILE A 117 -9.83 -0.36 -10.27
N CYS A 118 -9.35 0.38 -11.28
CA CYS A 118 -8.22 1.30 -11.12
C CYS A 118 -8.50 2.34 -10.03
N LYS A 119 -9.69 2.94 -10.04
CA LYS A 119 -10.11 3.87 -9.01
C LYS A 119 -10.13 3.22 -7.63
N ASN A 120 -10.69 2.02 -7.50
CA ASN A 120 -10.74 1.29 -6.24
C ASN A 120 -9.33 0.94 -5.75
N MET A 121 -8.45 0.42 -6.62
CA MET A 121 -7.07 0.10 -6.32
C MET A 121 -6.29 1.32 -5.79
N LEU A 122 -6.46 2.49 -6.40
CA LEU A 122 -5.79 3.71 -5.97
C LEU A 122 -6.36 4.29 -4.67
N THR A 123 -7.66 4.21 -4.46
CA THR A 123 -8.32 4.84 -3.30
C THR A 123 -8.38 3.94 -2.08
N ASN A 124 -8.07 2.67 -2.20
CA ASN A 124 -8.15 1.72 -1.09
C ASN A 124 -6.78 1.11 -0.74
N PRO A 125 -6.24 0.11 -1.49
CA PRO A 125 -4.96 -0.46 -1.08
C PRO A 125 -3.80 0.51 -1.27
N PHE A 126 -3.69 1.20 -2.42
CA PHE A 126 -2.58 2.10 -2.71
C PHE A 126 -2.50 3.26 -1.73
N GLU A 127 -3.63 3.89 -1.39
CA GLU A 127 -3.67 5.03 -0.45
C GLU A 127 -3.00 4.70 0.90
N LYS A 128 -3.11 3.47 1.37
CA LYS A 128 -2.46 3.06 2.63
C LYS A 128 -0.94 3.12 2.54
N PHE A 129 -0.37 2.76 1.40
CA PHE A 129 1.07 2.87 1.15
C PHE A 129 1.52 4.32 0.90
N GLU A 130 0.72 5.09 0.18
CA GLU A 130 0.99 6.49 -0.12
C GLU A 130 0.99 7.35 1.14
N ARG A 131 0.00 7.20 2.00
CA ARG A 131 -0.11 7.90 3.28
C ARG A 131 1.09 7.66 4.20
N LYS A 132 1.68 6.48 4.14
CA LYS A 132 2.91 6.12 4.86
C LYS A 132 4.18 6.51 4.09
N ARG A 133 4.06 7.10 2.91
CA ARG A 133 5.16 7.52 2.03
C ARG A 133 6.03 6.36 1.53
N PHE A 134 5.50 5.17 1.48
CA PHE A 134 6.19 4.00 0.92
C PHE A 134 6.13 3.97 -0.60
N LEU A 135 5.00 4.40 -1.17
CA LEU A 135 4.76 4.49 -2.59
C LEU A 135 4.23 5.88 -2.96
N TYR A 136 4.45 6.29 -4.20
CA TYR A 136 3.98 7.54 -4.78
C TYR A 136 3.33 7.26 -6.13
N TYR A 137 2.28 7.99 -6.46
CA TYR A 137 1.64 7.93 -7.76
C TYR A 137 1.86 9.20 -8.56
N SER A 138 2.50 9.08 -9.74
CA SER A 138 2.59 10.15 -10.73
C SER A 138 1.54 9.94 -11.79
N LYS A 139 0.49 10.78 -11.76
CA LYS A 139 -0.59 10.72 -12.73
C LYS A 139 -0.12 11.05 -14.14
N ASP A 140 0.76 12.06 -14.29
CA ASP A 140 1.25 12.52 -15.59
C ASP A 140 2.13 11.48 -16.28
N LEU A 141 2.90 10.72 -15.50
CA LEU A 141 3.75 9.65 -16.01
C LEU A 141 3.03 8.28 -16.03
N SER A 142 1.86 8.18 -15.42
CA SER A 142 1.13 6.92 -15.23
C SER A 142 1.97 5.83 -14.59
N ILE A 143 2.76 6.18 -13.56
CA ILE A 143 3.62 5.27 -12.81
C ILE A 143 3.32 5.30 -11.32
N ILE A 144 3.56 4.16 -10.69
CA ILE A 144 3.68 4.03 -9.23
C ILE A 144 5.15 3.84 -8.92
N ALA A 145 5.71 4.68 -8.06
CA ALA A 145 7.12 4.67 -7.68
C ALA A 145 7.29 4.29 -6.21
N MET A 146 8.28 3.46 -5.90
CA MET A 146 8.68 3.18 -4.52
C MET A 146 9.57 4.30 -3.98
N ASN A 147 9.42 4.59 -2.70
CA ASN A 147 10.31 5.52 -2.02
C ASN A 147 11.76 5.09 -2.15
N GLN A 148 12.62 5.99 -2.66
CA GLN A 148 14.03 5.71 -2.97
C GLN A 148 14.82 5.26 -1.74
N GLU A 149 14.49 5.76 -0.55
CA GLU A 149 15.15 5.35 0.69
C GLU A 149 14.88 3.87 1.04
N ILE A 150 13.76 3.33 0.60
CA ILE A 150 13.47 1.91 0.72
C ILE A 150 14.37 1.10 -0.22
N ILE A 151 14.55 1.58 -1.45
CA ILE A 151 15.36 0.93 -2.49
C ILE A 151 16.86 1.01 -2.15
N LEU A 152 17.36 2.21 -1.85
CA LEU A 152 18.79 2.46 -1.59
C LEU A 152 19.32 1.71 -0.36
N LYS A 153 18.46 1.47 0.64
CA LYS A 153 18.83 0.70 1.85
C LYS A 153 18.79 -0.83 1.65
N GLY A 154 18.79 -1.30 0.40
CA GLY A 154 19.10 -2.69 0.06
C GLY A 154 17.93 -3.65 0.13
N ILE A 155 16.71 -3.19 -0.08
CA ILE A 155 15.64 -4.08 -0.44
C ILE A 155 15.78 -4.40 -1.93
N LYS A 156 16.47 -5.48 -2.24
CA LYS A 156 16.20 -6.19 -3.48
C LYS A 156 14.80 -6.79 -3.30
N LEU A 157 13.77 -6.09 -3.79
CA LEU A 157 12.37 -6.55 -3.65
C LEU A 157 12.19 -7.98 -4.13
N ARG A 158 12.92 -8.39 -5.18
CA ARG A 158 12.98 -9.77 -5.63
C ARG A 158 13.61 -10.72 -4.60
N SER A 159 14.66 -10.31 -3.87
CA SER A 159 15.31 -11.19 -2.89
C SER A 159 14.49 -11.39 -1.59
N LEU A 160 13.45 -10.61 -1.35
CA LEU A 160 12.47 -10.94 -0.31
C LEU A 160 11.67 -12.19 -0.69
N PHE A 161 11.64 -12.52 -1.97
CA PHE A 161 10.89 -13.66 -2.52
C PHE A 161 11.82 -14.73 -3.11
N ASP A 162 13.09 -14.42 -3.39
CA ASP A 162 14.10 -15.32 -3.94
C ASP A 162 15.00 -15.96 -2.87
N SER A 163 14.52 -16.13 -1.63
CA SER A 163 15.30 -16.85 -0.63
C SER A 163 15.47 -18.31 -1.04
N PRO A 164 16.71 -18.83 -1.24
CA PRO A 164 16.95 -20.16 -1.81
C PRO A 164 16.54 -21.34 -0.90
N SER A 165 16.02 -21.07 0.30
CA SER A 165 15.54 -22.09 1.23
C SER A 165 14.06 -22.46 1.07
N HIS A 166 13.33 -21.77 0.22
CA HIS A 166 11.99 -22.16 -0.17
C HIS A 166 11.86 -21.99 -1.68
N GLU A 167 11.70 -23.10 -2.40
CA GLU A 167 11.11 -23.08 -3.73
C GLU A 167 9.81 -22.27 -3.61
N PHE A 168 9.87 -21.04 -4.09
CA PHE A 168 8.71 -20.18 -4.12
C PHE A 168 7.80 -20.67 -5.24
N ASN A 169 7.06 -21.72 -4.92
CA ASN A 169 5.90 -22.09 -5.70
C ASN A 169 4.92 -20.91 -5.58
N SER A 170 4.46 -20.40 -6.70
CA SER A 170 3.36 -19.40 -6.73
C SER A 170 2.18 -19.87 -5.86
N SER A 171 1.95 -21.19 -5.77
CA SER A 171 0.99 -21.81 -4.87
C SER A 171 1.22 -21.52 -3.38
N SER A 172 2.45 -21.47 -2.89
CA SER A 172 2.72 -21.23 -1.46
C SER A 172 2.50 -19.78 -1.04
N PHE A 173 2.58 -18.85 -1.97
CA PHE A 173 2.30 -17.43 -1.70
C PHE A 173 0.80 -17.15 -1.81
N GLU A 174 0.12 -17.76 -2.77
CA GLU A 174 -1.34 -17.79 -2.86
C GLU A 174 -1.93 -18.41 -1.61
N GLU A 175 -1.36 -19.52 -1.12
CA GLU A 175 -1.75 -20.18 0.13
C GLU A 175 -1.56 -19.26 1.35
N LYS A 176 -0.49 -18.48 1.41
CA LYS A 176 -0.29 -17.47 2.48
C LYS A 176 -1.28 -16.30 2.38
N ILE A 177 -1.60 -15.84 1.17
CA ILE A 177 -2.66 -14.84 0.97
C ILE A 177 -4.02 -15.43 1.33
N GLU A 178 -4.28 -16.66 0.98
CA GLU A 178 -5.51 -17.38 1.32
C GLU A 178 -5.64 -17.57 2.85
N ILE A 179 -4.57 -17.99 3.52
CA ILE A 179 -4.50 -18.07 4.99
C ILE A 179 -4.70 -16.69 5.62
N LEU A 180 -4.09 -15.63 5.08
CA LEU A 180 -4.23 -14.28 5.57
C LEU A 180 -5.63 -13.69 5.32
N SER A 181 -6.33 -14.12 4.27
CA SER A 181 -7.71 -13.73 3.98
C SER A 181 -8.74 -14.50 4.82
N THR A 182 -8.39 -15.69 5.35
CA THR A 182 -9.29 -16.54 6.15
C THR A 182 -9.13 -16.39 7.66
N LEU A 183 -8.05 -15.74 8.13
CA LEU A 183 -7.72 -15.63 9.56
C LEU A 183 -8.34 -14.43 10.28
N ASN A 184 -9.49 -13.94 9.81
CA ASN A 184 -10.25 -12.91 10.53
C ASN A 184 -11.70 -13.30 10.72
#